data_df2e3a307f72b42a81699ab73ce79a23
#
_entry.id   df2e3a307f72b42a81699ab73ce79a23
#
_cell.length_a   1.000
_cell.length_b   1.000
_cell.length_c   1.000
_cell.angle_alpha   90.00
_cell.angle_beta   90.00
_cell.angle_gamma   90.00
#
_symmetry.space_group_name_H-M   'P 1'
#
loop_
_entity.id
_entity.type
_entity.pdbx_description
1 polymer ?
#
loop_
_entity_poly.entity_id
_entity_poly.type
_entity_poly.pdbx_seq_one_letter_code
_entity_poly.pdbx_strand_id
1 'polypeptide(L)'
;MQPNAGRDRRSANACPMQQTLPPGIERVLITAEEIADANRRMAGAIARDYAGRSLVLIGVLKGALFATADLARALSETPGGPTDVQLDFIAVSSYGNAHRSSGEVRLTQDTTHAIEGRHVLIVEDIVDNGHTLHYLRAMLGNRQPASLRAAVLLDKPYHRAVDVPIDYVGLTCPDEFVVGYGLDYQDRYRTLPYLAKLRPDVLPA
;
A
#
# COMPACT_ATOMS: atom_id res chain seq x y z
N MET A 1 -41.23 46.95 -18.46
CA MET A 1 -40.66 47.03 -17.11
C MET A 1 -41.22 45.83 -16.32
N GLN A 2 -40.52 44.71 -16.28
CA GLN A 2 -40.90 43.54 -15.53
C GLN A 2 -39.77 43.17 -14.57
N PRO A 3 -40.03 42.83 -13.32
CA PRO A 3 -39.00 42.55 -12.34
C PRO A 3 -38.49 41.09 -12.46
N ASN A 4 -37.19 40.98 -12.37
CA ASN A 4 -36.35 39.78 -12.38
C ASN A 4 -36.62 38.98 -11.11
N ALA A 5 -37.13 37.73 -11.25
CA ALA A 5 -37.32 36.80 -10.17
C ALA A 5 -35.97 36.11 -9.83
N GLY A 6 -35.40 36.48 -8.70
CA GLY A 6 -34.21 35.85 -8.13
C GLY A 6 -34.46 34.35 -7.86
N ARG A 7 -33.65 33.48 -8.50
CA ARG A 7 -33.57 32.07 -8.16
C ARG A 7 -32.73 31.92 -6.87
N ASP A 8 -33.44 31.69 -5.79
CA ASP A 8 -32.90 31.25 -4.51
C ASP A 8 -32.25 29.86 -4.69
N ARG A 9 -30.92 29.85 -4.77
CA ARG A 9 -30.14 28.59 -4.72
C ARG A 9 -30.06 28.17 -3.26
N ARG A 10 -31.05 27.41 -2.81
CA ARG A 10 -30.96 26.69 -1.56
C ARG A 10 -29.79 25.73 -1.65
N SER A 11 -28.75 26.02 -0.88
CA SER A 11 -27.65 25.11 -0.59
C SER A 11 -28.24 23.83 0.01
N ALA A 12 -28.25 22.74 -0.76
CA ALA A 12 -28.54 21.42 -0.24
C ALA A 12 -27.40 21.06 0.70
N ASN A 13 -27.62 21.24 2.00
CA ASN A 13 -26.83 20.59 3.04
C ASN A 13 -26.99 19.08 2.84
N ALA A 14 -26.04 18.46 2.13
CA ALA A 14 -25.90 17.02 2.10
C ALA A 14 -25.59 16.57 3.53
N CYS A 15 -26.57 15.98 4.18
CA CYS A 15 -26.37 15.24 5.42
C CYS A 15 -25.27 14.22 5.18
N PRO A 16 -24.19 14.16 6.01
CA PRO A 16 -23.18 13.14 5.84
C PRO A 16 -23.89 11.78 6.00
N MET A 17 -23.97 11.02 4.91
CA MET A 17 -24.45 9.64 4.95
C MET A 17 -23.55 8.92 5.97
N GLN A 18 -24.10 8.54 7.09
CA GLN A 18 -23.46 7.59 8.00
C GLN A 18 -23.22 6.31 7.19
N GLN A 19 -22.03 6.14 6.69
CA GLN A 19 -21.63 4.91 6.01
C GLN A 19 -21.75 3.79 7.05
N THR A 20 -22.78 2.98 6.92
CA THR A 20 -22.89 1.73 7.68
C THR A 20 -21.69 0.86 7.33
N LEU A 21 -20.86 0.57 8.33
CA LEU A 21 -19.68 -0.28 8.13
C LEU A 21 -20.12 -1.67 7.66
N PRO A 22 -19.36 -2.30 6.75
CA PRO A 22 -19.62 -3.67 6.33
C PRO A 22 -19.68 -4.65 7.51
N PRO A 23 -20.43 -5.75 7.39
CA PRO A 23 -20.47 -6.79 8.42
C PRO A 23 -19.07 -7.27 8.82
N GLY A 24 -18.83 -7.41 10.12
CA GLY A 24 -17.55 -7.84 10.66
C GLY A 24 -16.54 -6.71 10.91
N ILE A 25 -16.78 -5.50 10.43
CA ILE A 25 -15.94 -4.34 10.74
C ILE A 25 -16.37 -3.72 12.07
N GLU A 26 -15.41 -3.51 12.98
CA GLU A 26 -15.62 -2.81 14.25
C GLU A 26 -15.56 -1.29 14.05
N ARG A 27 -14.47 -0.81 13.43
CA ARG A 27 -14.23 0.61 13.19
C ARG A 27 -13.20 0.82 12.08
N VAL A 28 -13.23 2.00 11.47
CA VAL A 28 -12.17 2.49 10.59
C VAL A 28 -10.98 2.92 11.46
N LEU A 29 -9.78 2.49 11.11
CA LEU A 29 -8.52 2.84 11.77
C LEU A 29 -7.80 3.95 11.02
N ILE A 30 -7.78 3.85 9.68
CA ILE A 30 -7.12 4.80 8.79
C ILE A 30 -8.08 5.03 7.62
N THR A 31 -8.44 6.27 7.39
CA THR A 31 -9.39 6.67 6.36
C THR A 31 -8.77 6.62 4.95
N ALA A 32 -9.60 6.61 3.92
CA ALA A 32 -9.14 6.69 2.54
C ALA A 32 -8.36 8.00 2.26
N GLU A 33 -8.72 9.09 2.92
CA GLU A 33 -8.05 10.38 2.79
C GLU A 33 -6.64 10.34 3.39
N GLU A 34 -6.47 9.77 4.58
CA GLU A 34 -5.16 9.58 5.21
C GLU A 34 -4.24 8.68 4.37
N ILE A 35 -4.79 7.62 3.74
CA ILE A 35 -4.06 6.77 2.81
C ILE A 35 -3.62 7.57 1.56
N ALA A 36 -4.52 8.36 0.99
CA ALA A 36 -4.20 9.20 -0.16
C ALA A 36 -3.12 10.24 0.17
N ASP A 37 -3.17 10.85 1.36
CA ASP A 37 -2.15 11.77 1.84
C ASP A 37 -0.80 11.07 2.03
N ALA A 38 -0.79 9.86 2.56
CA ALA A 38 0.42 9.05 2.70
C ALA A 38 1.06 8.76 1.34
N ASN A 39 0.26 8.33 0.36
CA ASN A 39 0.74 8.09 -1.01
C ASN A 39 1.32 9.37 -1.63
N ARG A 40 0.67 10.54 -1.45
CA ARG A 40 1.21 11.83 -1.95
C ARG A 40 2.54 12.20 -1.30
N ARG A 41 2.68 12.01 0.01
CA ARG A 41 3.95 12.28 0.72
C ARG A 41 5.07 11.35 0.25
N MET A 42 4.80 10.05 0.12
CA MET A 42 5.78 9.09 -0.40
C MET A 42 6.16 9.43 -1.84
N ALA A 43 5.19 9.72 -2.70
CA ALA A 43 5.44 10.11 -4.09
C ALA A 43 6.35 11.35 -4.18
N GLY A 44 6.12 12.37 -3.34
CA GLY A 44 6.98 13.55 -3.30
C GLY A 44 8.42 13.25 -2.87
N ALA A 45 8.63 12.32 -1.95
CA ALA A 45 9.98 11.90 -1.54
C ALA A 45 10.67 11.06 -2.65
N ILE A 46 9.95 10.10 -3.21
CA ILE A 46 10.43 9.24 -4.31
C ILE A 46 10.75 10.08 -5.55
N ALA A 47 9.90 11.05 -5.89
CA ALA A 47 10.12 11.94 -7.02
C ALA A 47 11.43 12.73 -6.91
N ARG A 48 11.76 13.24 -5.74
CA ARG A 48 13.05 13.93 -5.51
C ARG A 48 14.24 12.99 -5.69
N ASP A 49 14.16 11.78 -5.14
CA ASP A 49 15.27 10.81 -5.18
C ASP A 49 15.51 10.22 -6.57
N TYR A 50 14.47 10.13 -7.39
CA TYR A 50 14.51 9.55 -8.73
C TYR A 50 14.27 10.59 -9.85
N ALA A 51 14.47 11.88 -9.55
CA ALA A 51 14.34 12.93 -10.55
C ALA A 51 15.19 12.65 -11.79
N GLY A 52 14.57 12.68 -12.97
CA GLY A 52 15.24 12.45 -14.24
C GLY A 52 15.66 11.01 -14.52
N ARG A 53 15.23 10.03 -13.72
CA ARG A 53 15.56 8.60 -13.86
C ARG A 53 14.32 7.80 -14.22
N SER A 54 14.48 6.67 -14.92
CA SER A 54 13.42 5.68 -15.11
C SER A 54 13.32 4.80 -13.84
N LEU A 55 12.12 4.49 -13.39
CA LEU A 55 11.84 3.73 -12.17
C LEU A 55 10.93 2.54 -12.46
N VAL A 56 11.25 1.38 -11.90
CA VAL A 56 10.38 0.20 -11.90
C VAL A 56 9.76 0.05 -10.53
N LEU A 57 8.43 0.11 -10.44
CA LEU A 57 7.69 -0.25 -9.25
C LEU A 57 7.36 -1.75 -9.30
N ILE A 58 7.78 -2.50 -8.29
CA ILE A 58 7.43 -3.92 -8.13
C ILE A 58 6.46 -4.06 -6.98
N GLY A 59 5.17 -4.20 -7.31
CA GLY A 59 4.12 -4.42 -6.32
C GLY A 59 4.07 -5.86 -5.84
N VAL A 60 3.95 -6.07 -4.52
CA VAL A 60 3.84 -7.41 -3.94
C VAL A 60 2.38 -7.84 -3.85
N LEU A 61 2.01 -8.80 -4.68
CA LEU A 61 0.63 -9.29 -4.77
C LEU A 61 0.31 -10.26 -3.62
N LYS A 62 -0.97 -10.28 -3.18
CA LYS A 62 -2.12 -9.48 -3.64
C LYS A 62 -2.23 -8.15 -2.88
N GLY A 63 -1.65 -8.05 -1.68
CA GLY A 63 -1.89 -6.98 -0.73
C GLY A 63 -1.53 -5.59 -1.25
N ALA A 64 -0.36 -5.43 -1.85
CA ALA A 64 0.10 -4.13 -2.33
C ALA A 64 -0.53 -3.65 -3.65
N LEU A 65 -1.57 -4.34 -4.18
CA LEU A 65 -2.19 -3.96 -5.45
C LEU A 65 -2.64 -2.49 -5.48
N PHE A 66 -3.41 -2.08 -4.47
CA PHE A 66 -3.95 -0.71 -4.41
C PHE A 66 -2.85 0.30 -4.08
N ALA A 67 -1.97 -0.02 -3.13
CA ALA A 67 -0.84 0.84 -2.78
C ALA A 67 0.07 1.10 -3.99
N THR A 68 0.37 0.08 -4.80
CA THR A 68 1.17 0.22 -6.01
C THR A 68 0.48 1.10 -7.05
N ALA A 69 -0.82 0.87 -7.29
CA ALA A 69 -1.58 1.62 -8.28
C ALA A 69 -1.71 3.10 -7.90
N ASP A 70 -2.02 3.39 -6.64
CA ASP A 70 -2.22 4.76 -6.19
C ASP A 70 -0.89 5.52 -6.04
N LEU A 71 0.18 4.85 -5.60
CA LEU A 71 1.53 5.43 -5.59
C LEU A 71 2.01 5.77 -7.01
N ALA A 72 1.76 4.89 -7.98
CA ALA A 72 2.10 5.15 -9.38
C ALA A 72 1.37 6.38 -9.94
N ARG A 73 0.06 6.52 -9.65
CA ARG A 73 -0.72 7.71 -10.02
C ARG A 73 -0.16 8.97 -9.34
N ALA A 74 0.09 8.91 -8.03
CA ALA A 74 0.64 10.03 -7.29
C ALA A 74 2.01 10.47 -7.83
N LEU A 75 2.86 9.53 -8.26
CA LEU A 75 4.13 9.83 -8.91
C LEU A 75 3.94 10.52 -10.27
N SER A 76 2.95 10.10 -11.07
CA SER A 76 2.68 10.72 -12.37
C SER A 76 2.16 12.17 -12.25
N GLU A 77 1.55 12.49 -11.11
CA GLU A 77 1.05 13.83 -10.79
C GLU A 77 2.11 14.73 -10.11
N THR A 78 3.26 14.15 -9.70
CA THR A 78 4.31 14.88 -8.97
C THR A 78 5.32 15.51 -9.95
N PRO A 79 5.43 16.84 -10.04
CA PRO A 79 6.36 17.50 -10.95
C PRO A 79 7.83 17.19 -10.63
N GLY A 80 8.67 17.04 -11.67
CA GLY A 80 10.11 16.86 -11.52
C GLY A 80 10.53 15.47 -11.04
N GLY A 81 9.63 14.50 -11.08
CA GLY A 81 9.88 13.13 -10.67
C GLY A 81 10.60 12.28 -11.72
N PRO A 82 10.42 10.94 -11.66
CA PRO A 82 10.96 9.99 -12.63
C PRO A 82 10.53 10.32 -14.06
N THR A 83 11.41 10.08 -15.03
CA THR A 83 11.08 10.30 -16.46
C THR A 83 10.09 9.25 -17.00
N ASP A 84 10.08 8.07 -16.40
CA ASP A 84 9.20 6.96 -16.74
C ASP A 84 9.00 6.08 -15.50
N VAL A 85 7.78 5.60 -15.29
CA VAL A 85 7.40 4.69 -14.20
C VAL A 85 6.79 3.44 -14.80
N GLN A 86 7.52 2.32 -14.73
CA GLN A 86 7.03 1.04 -15.19
C GLN A 86 6.51 0.23 -14.00
N LEU A 87 5.40 -0.48 -14.22
CA LEU A 87 4.80 -1.36 -13.22
C LEU A 87 5.12 -2.81 -13.53
N ASP A 88 5.53 -3.55 -12.51
CA ASP A 88 5.63 -5.00 -12.53
C ASP A 88 5.12 -5.55 -11.19
N PHE A 89 4.87 -6.84 -11.11
CA PHE A 89 4.33 -7.47 -9.93
C PHE A 89 5.06 -8.76 -9.61
N ILE A 90 5.16 -9.02 -8.32
CA ILE A 90 5.71 -10.24 -7.77
C ILE A 90 4.71 -10.83 -6.79
N ALA A 91 4.62 -12.15 -6.70
CA ALA A 91 3.78 -12.79 -5.69
C ALA A 91 4.60 -13.76 -4.86
N VAL A 92 4.37 -13.72 -3.56
CA VAL A 92 4.98 -14.62 -2.58
C VAL A 92 3.91 -15.28 -1.73
N SER A 93 4.18 -16.48 -1.25
CA SER A 93 3.39 -17.16 -0.24
C SER A 93 4.25 -17.38 1.00
N SER A 94 3.69 -17.10 2.18
CA SER A 94 4.28 -17.52 3.44
C SER A 94 3.81 -18.95 3.76
N TYR A 95 4.73 -19.85 4.05
CA TYR A 95 4.40 -21.20 4.49
C TYR A 95 4.01 -21.16 5.98
N GLY A 96 2.78 -21.56 6.29
CA GLY A 96 2.26 -21.67 7.66
C GLY A 96 0.79 -21.23 7.74
N ASN A 97 0.05 -21.82 8.69
CA ASN A 97 -1.30 -21.37 9.04
C ASN A 97 -1.23 -19.92 9.55
N ALA A 98 -2.29 -19.15 9.33
CA ALA A 98 -2.43 -17.70 9.59
C ALA A 98 -1.96 -17.21 10.99
N HIS A 99 -1.64 -18.12 11.93
CA HIS A 99 -1.22 -17.82 13.30
C HIS A 99 0.26 -18.15 13.64
N ARG A 100 1.01 -18.84 12.75
CA ARG A 100 2.45 -19.09 12.91
C ARG A 100 3.10 -19.12 11.53
N SER A 101 3.60 -17.98 11.06
CA SER A 101 4.50 -17.98 9.91
C SER A 101 5.81 -18.66 10.33
N SER A 102 6.18 -19.75 9.67
CA SER A 102 7.49 -20.39 9.86
C SER A 102 8.66 -19.49 9.42
N GLY A 103 8.38 -18.31 8.90
CA GLY A 103 9.36 -17.40 8.31
C GLY A 103 9.81 -17.81 6.90
N GLU A 104 9.34 -18.97 6.40
CA GLU A 104 9.68 -19.41 5.05
C GLU A 104 8.80 -18.68 4.02
N VAL A 105 9.44 -17.92 3.16
CA VAL A 105 8.81 -17.17 2.06
C VAL A 105 9.15 -17.85 0.75
N ARG A 106 8.13 -18.15 -0.06
CA ARG A 106 8.30 -18.77 -1.37
C ARG A 106 7.76 -17.86 -2.47
N LEU A 107 8.55 -17.67 -3.52
CA LEU A 107 8.13 -17.01 -4.74
C LEU A 107 7.11 -17.87 -5.47
N THR A 108 5.94 -17.30 -5.81
CA THR A 108 4.88 -17.95 -6.58
C THR A 108 4.68 -17.34 -7.95
N GLN A 109 5.03 -16.06 -8.12
CA GLN A 109 5.07 -15.36 -9.39
C GLN A 109 6.27 -14.42 -9.40
N ASP A 110 7.08 -14.47 -10.43
CA ASP A 110 8.22 -13.60 -10.63
C ASP A 110 7.88 -12.37 -11.50
N THR A 111 8.78 -11.38 -11.50
CA THR A 111 8.70 -10.21 -12.38
C THR A 111 8.73 -10.62 -13.85
N THR A 112 8.00 -9.87 -14.68
CA THR A 112 7.91 -10.14 -16.12
C THR A 112 9.19 -9.73 -16.87
N HIS A 113 9.89 -8.70 -16.38
CA HIS A 113 11.04 -8.11 -17.06
C HIS A 113 12.30 -8.21 -16.21
N ALA A 114 13.46 -8.23 -16.90
CA ALA A 114 14.75 -8.13 -16.23
C ALA A 114 14.91 -6.75 -15.56
N ILE A 115 15.51 -6.74 -14.37
CA ILE A 115 15.73 -5.53 -13.57
C ILE A 115 17.21 -5.16 -13.42
N GLU A 116 18.12 -5.90 -14.08
CA GLU A 116 19.55 -5.60 -14.09
C GLU A 116 19.80 -4.16 -14.58
N GLY A 117 20.61 -3.41 -13.84
CA GLY A 117 20.95 -2.02 -14.15
C GLY A 117 19.81 -1.02 -14.03
N ARG A 118 18.61 -1.43 -13.55
CA ARG A 118 17.44 -0.56 -13.41
C ARG A 118 17.28 -0.06 -11.99
N HIS A 119 16.66 1.12 -11.82
CA HIS A 119 16.22 1.58 -10.51
C HIS A 119 14.91 0.88 -10.16
N VAL A 120 14.89 0.19 -9.02
CA VAL A 120 13.76 -0.64 -8.56
C VAL A 120 13.26 -0.15 -7.21
N LEU A 121 11.95 -0.05 -7.10
CA LEU A 121 11.23 0.23 -5.86
C LEU A 121 10.23 -0.90 -5.58
N ILE A 122 10.48 -1.67 -4.52
CA ILE A 122 9.51 -2.65 -3.99
C ILE A 122 8.39 -1.87 -3.33
N VAL A 123 7.14 -2.21 -3.63
CA VAL A 123 5.96 -1.63 -2.98
C VAL A 123 5.23 -2.71 -2.20
N GLU A 124 5.13 -2.51 -0.88
CA GLU A 124 4.43 -3.40 0.06
C GLU A 124 3.23 -2.68 0.69
N ASP A 125 2.20 -3.44 1.01
CA ASP A 125 1.05 -2.98 1.78
C ASP A 125 1.40 -2.79 3.25
N ILE A 126 2.01 -3.80 3.87
CA ILE A 126 2.38 -3.79 5.29
C ILE A 126 3.70 -4.55 5.52
N VAL A 127 4.54 -4.01 6.38
CA VAL A 127 5.67 -4.75 6.95
C VAL A 127 5.41 -4.98 8.44
N ASP A 128 5.12 -6.23 8.78
CA ASP A 128 4.92 -6.70 10.15
C ASP A 128 6.23 -7.32 10.69
N ASN A 129 6.45 -8.62 10.57
CA ASN A 129 7.65 -9.31 11.04
C ASN A 129 8.92 -9.06 10.19
N GLY A 130 8.78 -8.59 8.95
CA GLY A 130 9.87 -8.23 8.05
C GLY A 130 10.39 -9.35 7.15
N HIS A 131 9.98 -10.59 7.33
CA HIS A 131 10.50 -11.74 6.55
C HIS A 131 10.28 -11.58 5.04
N THR A 132 9.10 -11.18 4.61
CA THR A 132 8.76 -11.01 3.19
C THR A 132 9.68 -9.97 2.53
N LEU A 133 9.76 -8.79 3.09
CA LEU A 133 10.57 -7.72 2.52
C LEU A 133 12.06 -8.07 2.55
N HIS A 134 12.55 -8.72 3.62
CA HIS A 134 13.92 -9.20 3.71
C HIS A 134 14.25 -10.19 2.58
N TYR A 135 13.38 -11.19 2.39
CA TYR A 135 13.53 -12.18 1.30
C TYR A 135 13.55 -11.50 -0.07
N LEU A 136 12.59 -10.60 -0.34
CA LEU A 136 12.50 -9.89 -1.61
C LEU A 136 13.70 -9.00 -1.87
N ARG A 137 14.20 -8.27 -0.88
CA ARG A 137 15.41 -7.44 -1.01
C ARG A 137 16.63 -8.29 -1.34
N ALA A 138 16.81 -9.44 -0.69
CA ALA A 138 17.92 -10.35 -0.98
C ALA A 138 17.81 -10.94 -2.40
N MET A 139 16.63 -11.45 -2.76
CA MET A 139 16.39 -12.08 -4.06
C MET A 139 16.53 -11.10 -5.23
N LEU A 140 15.88 -9.92 -5.14
CA LEU A 140 15.95 -8.92 -6.20
C LEU A 140 17.32 -8.23 -6.24
N GLY A 141 17.99 -8.06 -5.10
CA GLY A 141 19.35 -7.52 -5.02
C GLY A 141 20.38 -8.36 -5.79
N ASN A 142 20.22 -9.69 -5.77
CA ASN A 142 21.08 -10.61 -6.52
C ASN A 142 20.95 -10.47 -8.05
N ARG A 143 19.91 -9.75 -8.54
CA ARG A 143 19.70 -9.45 -9.97
C ARG A 143 20.37 -8.16 -10.43
N GLN A 144 21.25 -7.59 -9.60
CA GLN A 144 22.10 -6.44 -9.91
C GLN A 144 21.32 -5.19 -10.42
N PRO A 145 20.25 -4.74 -9.73
CA PRO A 145 19.61 -3.47 -10.07
C PRO A 145 20.56 -2.30 -9.81
N ALA A 146 20.40 -1.18 -10.53
CA ALA A 146 21.17 0.04 -10.27
C ALA A 146 20.88 0.63 -8.87
N SER A 147 19.66 0.46 -8.39
CA SER A 147 19.27 0.69 -7.00
C SER A 147 18.07 -0.17 -6.64
N LEU A 148 17.98 -0.57 -5.37
CA LEU A 148 16.85 -1.31 -4.82
C LEU A 148 16.43 -0.66 -3.50
N ARG A 149 15.23 -0.06 -3.50
CA ARG A 149 14.59 0.53 -2.33
C ARG A 149 13.21 -0.05 -2.08
N ALA A 150 12.63 0.25 -0.94
CA ALA A 150 11.29 -0.20 -0.55
C ALA A 150 10.41 0.96 -0.09
N ALA A 151 9.19 1.01 -0.62
CA ALA A 151 8.09 1.85 -0.17
C ALA A 151 7.02 0.95 0.48
N VAL A 152 6.63 1.28 1.70
CA VAL A 152 5.71 0.50 2.51
C VAL A 152 4.57 1.40 2.95
N LEU A 153 3.34 1.03 2.63
CA LEU A 153 2.19 1.83 3.05
C LEU A 153 2.06 1.82 4.58
N LEU A 154 2.16 0.64 5.19
CA LEU A 154 2.00 0.45 6.63
C LEU A 154 3.26 -0.19 7.24
N ASP A 155 3.93 0.54 8.12
CA ASP A 155 4.96 -0.03 8.99
C ASP A 155 4.37 -0.42 10.34
N LYS A 156 4.47 -1.71 10.71
CA LYS A 156 4.03 -2.27 11.99
C LYS A 156 5.24 -2.76 12.79
N PRO A 157 5.92 -1.88 13.52
CA PRO A 157 7.22 -2.19 14.11
C PRO A 157 7.17 -3.13 15.32
N TYR A 158 5.99 -3.33 15.93
CA TYR A 158 5.83 -4.03 17.22
C TYR A 158 6.20 -5.51 17.18
N HIS A 159 6.06 -6.16 16.03
CA HIS A 159 6.31 -7.59 15.83
C HIS A 159 7.49 -7.85 14.90
N ARG A 160 8.40 -6.88 14.74
CA ARG A 160 9.54 -6.99 13.85
C ARG A 160 10.48 -8.10 14.34
N ALA A 161 10.59 -9.20 13.55
CA ALA A 161 11.46 -10.33 13.81
C ALA A 161 12.80 -10.22 13.05
N VAL A 162 12.78 -9.57 11.91
CA VAL A 162 13.96 -9.36 11.06
C VAL A 162 14.10 -7.87 10.78
N ASP A 163 15.26 -7.32 11.08
CA ASP A 163 15.57 -5.93 10.71
C ASP A 163 15.74 -5.83 9.20
N VAL A 164 14.95 -4.95 8.59
CA VAL A 164 14.96 -4.74 7.15
C VAL A 164 14.81 -3.24 6.86
N PRO A 165 15.67 -2.67 6.01
CA PRO A 165 15.57 -1.26 5.66
C PRO A 165 14.25 -0.97 4.91
N ILE A 166 13.53 0.07 5.35
CA ILE A 166 12.38 0.63 4.65
C ILE A 166 12.76 2.06 4.29
N ASP A 167 12.76 2.36 2.99
CA ASP A 167 13.24 3.66 2.49
C ASP A 167 12.14 4.74 2.52
N TYR A 168 10.89 4.33 2.32
CA TYR A 168 9.73 5.22 2.35
C TYR A 168 8.59 4.55 3.13
N VAL A 169 8.13 5.22 4.18
CA VAL A 169 7.03 4.77 5.03
C VAL A 169 5.83 5.70 4.83
N GLY A 170 4.68 5.14 4.52
CA GLY A 170 3.44 5.88 4.41
C GLY A 170 2.86 6.25 5.77
N LEU A 171 2.56 5.25 6.58
CA LEU A 171 1.90 5.37 7.88
C LEU A 171 2.44 4.31 8.86
N THR A 172 2.42 4.63 10.15
CA THR A 172 2.65 3.62 11.19
C THR A 172 1.32 2.91 11.48
N CYS A 173 1.32 1.59 11.36
CA CYS A 173 0.16 0.76 11.67
C CYS A 173 0.02 0.58 13.19
N PRO A 174 -1.17 0.74 13.77
CA PRO A 174 -1.40 0.37 15.16
C PRO A 174 -1.22 -1.13 15.38
N ASP A 175 -0.97 -1.53 16.63
CA ASP A 175 -0.82 -2.96 16.99
C ASP A 175 -2.18 -3.67 17.06
N GLU A 176 -2.85 -3.74 15.91
CA GLU A 176 -4.14 -4.35 15.73
C GLU A 176 -4.15 -5.22 14.47
N PHE A 177 -5.13 -6.13 14.36
CA PHE A 177 -5.36 -6.85 13.12
C PHE A 177 -6.14 -5.96 12.16
N VAL A 178 -5.52 -5.63 11.02
CA VAL A 178 -6.06 -4.67 10.05
C VAL A 178 -6.45 -5.34 8.75
N VAL A 179 -7.53 -4.87 8.14
CA VAL A 179 -8.03 -5.29 6.82
C VAL A 179 -8.40 -4.07 5.99
N GLY A 180 -8.53 -4.26 4.70
CA GLY A 180 -8.88 -3.21 3.75
C GLY A 180 -7.69 -2.72 2.94
N TYR A 181 -7.95 -2.00 1.88
CA TYR A 181 -6.97 -1.42 0.97
C TYR A 181 -5.88 -2.41 0.53
N GLY A 182 -6.32 -3.63 0.18
CA GLY A 182 -5.45 -4.74 -0.23
C GLY A 182 -5.27 -5.80 0.84
N LEU A 183 -5.25 -5.42 2.12
CA LEU A 183 -5.17 -6.36 3.25
C LEU A 183 -6.47 -7.15 3.42
N ASP A 184 -6.33 -8.41 3.79
CA ASP A 184 -7.48 -9.32 3.89
C ASP A 184 -7.57 -10.09 5.22
N TYR A 185 -8.75 -10.66 5.39
CA TYR A 185 -9.00 -11.79 6.26
C TYR A 185 -9.78 -12.84 5.48
N GLN A 186 -9.18 -14.03 5.27
CA GLN A 186 -9.76 -15.12 4.48
C GLN A 186 -10.20 -14.69 3.06
N ASP A 187 -9.33 -13.96 2.34
CA ASP A 187 -9.56 -13.34 1.03
C ASP A 187 -10.74 -12.34 0.96
N ARG A 188 -11.23 -11.85 2.11
CA ARG A 188 -12.31 -10.87 2.22
C ARG A 188 -11.73 -9.50 2.60
N TYR A 189 -12.51 -8.45 2.39
CA TYR A 189 -12.25 -7.05 2.78
C TYR A 189 -11.18 -6.29 1.97
N ARG A 190 -10.42 -6.91 1.07
CA ARG A 190 -9.36 -6.23 0.29
C ARG A 190 -9.83 -4.97 -0.43
N THR A 191 -11.09 -4.94 -0.86
CA THR A 191 -11.66 -3.85 -1.69
C THR A 191 -12.16 -2.65 -0.89
N LEU A 192 -12.05 -2.66 0.43
CA LEU A 192 -12.39 -1.49 1.24
C LEU A 192 -11.41 -0.35 0.93
N PRO A 193 -11.88 0.89 0.75
CA PRO A 193 -10.99 2.01 0.40
C PRO A 193 -10.22 2.59 1.61
N TYR A 194 -10.40 2.03 2.78
CA TYR A 194 -9.83 2.41 4.06
C TYR A 194 -9.27 1.17 4.78
N LEU A 195 -8.56 1.39 5.88
CA LEU A 195 -8.09 0.34 6.76
C LEU A 195 -8.98 0.28 8.01
N ALA A 196 -9.38 -0.92 8.37
CA ALA A 196 -10.34 -1.16 9.43
C ALA A 196 -9.90 -2.29 10.36
N LYS A 197 -10.41 -2.24 11.59
CA LYS A 197 -10.32 -3.32 12.56
C LYS A 197 -11.52 -4.26 12.41
N LEU A 198 -11.24 -5.56 12.46
CA LEU A 198 -12.29 -6.58 12.57
C LEU A 198 -12.81 -6.66 14.00
N ARG A 199 -14.09 -6.99 14.14
CA ARG A 199 -14.69 -7.33 15.43
C ARG A 199 -14.08 -8.62 15.98
N PRO A 200 -13.90 -8.73 17.32
CA PRO A 200 -13.32 -9.92 17.93
C PRO A 200 -14.05 -11.23 17.62
N ASP A 201 -15.38 -11.17 17.41
CA ASP A 201 -16.21 -12.36 17.09
C ASP A 201 -16.00 -12.90 15.66
N VAL A 202 -15.31 -12.16 14.81
CA VAL A 202 -14.94 -12.58 13.44
C VAL A 202 -13.57 -13.29 13.43
N LEU A 203 -12.71 -12.97 14.40
CA LEU A 203 -11.38 -13.56 14.50
C LEU A 203 -11.47 -14.94 15.19
N PRO A 204 -10.62 -15.91 14.82
CA PRO A 204 -10.56 -17.19 15.53
C PRO A 204 -10.11 -16.97 16.98
N ALA A 205 -10.69 -17.76 17.87
CA ALA A 205 -10.33 -17.79 19.28
C ALA A 205 -8.88 -18.26 19.51
#